data_a5edf0234d26712bb972a6c50534c2ae
#
_entry.id   a5edf0234d26712bb972a6c50534c2ae
#
_cell.length_a   1.000
_cell.length_b   1.000
_cell.length_c   1.000
_cell.angle_alpha   90.00
_cell.angle_beta   90.00
_cell.angle_gamma   90.00
#
_symmetry.space_group_name_H-M   'P 1'
#
loop_
_entity.id
_entity.type
_entity.pdbx_description
1 polymer ?
#
loop_
_entity_poly.entity_id
_entity_poly.type
_entity_poly.pdbx_seq_one_letter_code
_entity_poly.pdbx_strand_id
1 'polypeptide(L)'
;MKQRKMKQIVFLSLMSMLLLGSCTDRDVYQGGGEETDKNTPLKPSEVFDFSMMQQVKVNVDYGFTSDYYITFDLYSQDPMKEENDSWVKDESLSPVYSAPTDKKGRYSGTVEIPSDITEVWLYTDYLGAISPVKLTISNGEISYNQS
;
A
#
# COMPACT_ATOMS: atom_id res chain seq x y z
N MET A 1 -53.11 -30.23 16.67
CA MET A 1 -52.10 -29.20 16.32
C MET A 1 -50.66 -29.44 16.85
N LYS A 2 -50.39 -30.59 17.43
CA LYS A 2 -49.08 -30.88 18.08
C LYS A 2 -48.10 -31.71 17.24
N GLN A 3 -48.56 -32.32 16.17
CA GLN A 3 -47.72 -33.22 15.36
C GLN A 3 -46.93 -32.51 14.21
N ARG A 4 -47.31 -31.31 13.79
CA ARG A 4 -46.62 -30.59 12.71
C ARG A 4 -45.29 -29.95 13.15
N LYS A 5 -45.20 -29.60 14.44
CA LYS A 5 -43.94 -28.97 14.96
C LYS A 5 -42.82 -29.97 15.18
N MET A 6 -43.14 -31.23 15.46
CA MET A 6 -42.14 -32.28 15.70
C MET A 6 -41.43 -32.72 14.40
N LYS A 7 -42.15 -32.71 13.26
CA LYS A 7 -41.57 -33.07 11.96
C LYS A 7 -40.61 -32.02 11.43
N GLN A 8 -40.85 -30.75 11.77
CA GLN A 8 -39.92 -29.66 11.36
C GLN A 8 -38.62 -29.66 12.15
N ILE A 9 -38.66 -30.03 13.44
CA ILE A 9 -37.45 -30.07 14.28
C ILE A 9 -36.55 -31.24 13.88
N VAL A 10 -37.13 -32.38 13.51
CA VAL A 10 -36.37 -33.56 13.05
C VAL A 10 -35.74 -33.29 11.68
N PHE A 11 -36.40 -32.51 10.80
CA PHE A 11 -35.85 -32.16 9.49
C PHE A 11 -34.70 -31.16 9.59
N LEU A 12 -34.76 -30.21 10.52
CA LEU A 12 -33.68 -29.26 10.77
C LEU A 12 -32.44 -29.93 11.41
N SER A 13 -32.66 -30.96 12.25
CA SER A 13 -31.58 -31.71 12.88
C SER A 13 -30.85 -32.63 11.90
N LEU A 14 -31.53 -33.16 10.88
CA LEU A 14 -30.92 -34.04 9.90
C LEU A 14 -30.08 -33.26 8.86
N MET A 15 -30.41 -31.99 8.61
CA MET A 15 -29.68 -31.15 7.66
C MET A 15 -28.40 -30.53 8.25
N SER A 16 -28.28 -30.49 9.57
CA SER A 16 -27.08 -30.00 10.27
C SER A 16 -25.92 -30.99 10.31
N MET A 17 -26.18 -32.27 10.01
CA MET A 17 -25.16 -33.34 10.08
C MET A 17 -24.42 -33.57 8.74
N LEU A 18 -24.85 -32.92 7.66
CA LEU A 18 -24.24 -33.11 6.31
C LEU A 18 -23.15 -32.10 5.94
N LEU A 19 -22.77 -31.20 6.85
CA LEU A 19 -21.78 -30.18 6.57
C LEU A 19 -20.37 -30.41 7.22
N LEU A 20 -20.13 -31.56 7.82
CA LEU A 20 -18.87 -31.88 8.49
C LEU A 20 -18.04 -32.97 7.77
N GLY A 21 -18.20 -33.14 6.47
CA GLY A 21 -17.50 -34.17 5.71
C GLY A 21 -16.78 -33.61 4.49
N SER A 22 -15.90 -32.61 4.68
CA SER A 22 -14.94 -32.25 3.63
C SER A 22 -13.57 -31.94 4.25
N CYS A 23 -12.97 -32.95 4.85
CA CYS A 23 -11.51 -33.02 4.91
C CYS A 23 -11.07 -33.71 3.64
N THR A 24 -10.70 -32.94 2.65
CA THR A 24 -9.94 -33.47 1.52
C THR A 24 -8.55 -33.83 2.03
N ASP A 25 -8.28 -35.14 2.06
CA ASP A 25 -6.93 -35.67 2.10
C ASP A 25 -6.14 -35.02 0.97
N ARG A 26 -5.14 -34.25 1.33
CA ARG A 26 -4.09 -33.89 0.40
C ARG A 26 -3.28 -35.14 0.14
N ASP A 27 -3.44 -35.70 -1.04
CA ASP A 27 -2.51 -36.68 -1.56
C ASP A 27 -1.09 -36.11 -1.46
N VAL A 28 -0.36 -36.68 -0.51
CA VAL A 28 1.09 -36.52 -0.45
C VAL A 28 1.65 -37.25 -1.66
N TYR A 29 2.11 -36.51 -2.64
CA TYR A 29 2.85 -37.06 -3.78
C TYR A 29 4.11 -37.68 -3.25
N GLN A 30 4.10 -39.01 -2.96
CA GLN A 30 5.27 -39.82 -2.77
C GLN A 30 5.82 -40.19 -4.15
N GLY A 31 6.59 -39.28 -4.73
CA GLY A 31 7.51 -39.62 -5.81
C GLY A 31 8.73 -40.29 -5.21
N GLY A 32 8.79 -41.62 -5.29
CA GLY A 32 10.02 -42.36 -5.01
C GLY A 32 11.05 -42.07 -6.09
N GLY A 33 12.23 -41.70 -5.69
CA GLY A 33 13.44 -41.52 -6.52
C GLY A 33 14.62 -41.21 -5.62
N GLU A 34 15.56 -42.13 -5.62
CA GLU A 34 16.75 -42.25 -4.82
C GLU A 34 17.50 -40.98 -4.49
N GLU A 35 17.91 -40.95 -3.23
CA GLU A 35 19.13 -40.37 -2.65
C GLU A 35 20.00 -39.52 -3.57
N THR A 36 20.03 -38.23 -3.30
CA THR A 36 21.25 -37.56 -2.90
C THR A 36 20.89 -36.15 -2.43
N ASP A 37 21.15 -35.97 -1.13
CA ASP A 37 21.84 -34.79 -0.72
C ASP A 37 21.02 -33.56 -0.34
N LYS A 38 21.05 -33.38 0.98
CA LYS A 38 21.05 -32.06 1.62
C LYS A 38 20.03 -31.05 1.06
N ASN A 39 18.77 -31.42 1.09
CA ASN A 39 17.72 -30.39 1.12
C ASN A 39 17.77 -29.68 2.49
N THR A 40 18.75 -28.79 2.61
CA THR A 40 18.62 -27.73 3.59
C THR A 40 17.36 -27.00 3.17
N PRO A 41 16.28 -26.98 3.98
CA PRO A 41 15.10 -26.22 3.63
C PRO A 41 15.53 -24.77 3.43
N LEU A 42 15.45 -24.30 2.19
CA LEU A 42 15.64 -22.89 1.89
C LEU A 42 14.63 -22.14 2.77
N LYS A 43 15.12 -21.39 3.73
CA LYS A 43 14.27 -20.48 4.46
C LYS A 43 13.89 -19.37 3.49
N PRO A 44 12.64 -19.25 3.07
CA PRO A 44 12.23 -18.26 2.06
C PRO A 44 12.61 -16.83 2.46
N SER A 45 12.68 -16.58 3.77
CA SER A 45 13.04 -15.28 4.34
C SER A 45 14.52 -14.89 4.17
N GLU A 46 15.40 -15.84 3.83
CA GLU A 46 16.83 -15.56 3.63
C GLU A 46 17.21 -15.34 2.16
N VAL A 47 16.32 -15.70 1.23
CA VAL A 47 16.61 -15.69 -0.21
C VAL A 47 15.80 -14.68 -1.00
N PHE A 48 14.60 -14.34 -0.52
CA PHE A 48 13.71 -13.38 -1.20
C PHE A 48 13.12 -12.40 -0.20
N ASP A 49 13.48 -11.15 -0.33
CA ASP A 49 12.77 -10.06 0.31
C ASP A 49 11.49 -9.80 -0.51
N PHE A 50 10.35 -10.26 0.00
CA PHE A 50 9.04 -10.01 -0.57
C PHE A 50 8.46 -8.67 -0.09
N SER A 51 9.26 -7.81 0.54
CA SER A 51 8.82 -6.50 0.94
C SER A 51 8.50 -5.67 -0.30
N MET A 52 7.21 -5.60 -0.62
CA MET A 52 6.71 -4.75 -1.71
C MET A 52 6.60 -3.28 -1.29
N MET A 53 6.83 -2.98 -0.02
CA MET A 53 6.75 -1.65 0.57
C MET A 53 8.07 -1.30 1.25
N GLN A 54 8.47 -0.05 1.16
CA GLN A 54 9.60 0.53 1.88
C GLN A 54 9.12 1.64 2.80
N GLN A 55 9.78 1.77 3.94
CA GLN A 55 9.57 2.90 4.84
C GLN A 55 10.49 4.05 4.43
N VAL A 56 9.90 5.20 4.17
CA VAL A 56 10.61 6.40 3.75
C VAL A 56 10.29 7.52 4.72
N LYS A 57 11.34 8.14 5.25
CA LYS A 57 11.23 9.36 6.04
C LYS A 57 11.02 10.54 5.10
N VAL A 58 9.94 11.29 5.31
CA VAL A 58 9.58 12.44 4.49
C VAL A 58 9.68 13.71 5.33
N ASN A 59 10.50 14.65 4.88
CA ASN A 59 10.63 15.97 5.46
C ASN A 59 10.31 17.01 4.38
N VAL A 60 9.29 17.82 4.63
CA VAL A 60 8.87 18.91 3.73
C VAL A 60 8.85 20.21 4.52
N ASP A 61 9.46 21.27 3.99
CA ASP A 61 9.41 22.63 4.53
C ASP A 61 9.21 23.61 3.37
N TYR A 62 8.03 24.20 3.32
CA TYR A 62 7.71 25.23 2.31
C TYR A 62 8.22 26.62 2.67
N GLY A 63 8.83 26.81 3.84
CA GLY A 63 9.44 28.06 4.25
C GLY A 63 8.48 29.21 4.56
N PHE A 64 7.19 28.92 4.76
CA PHE A 64 6.17 29.93 5.07
C PHE A 64 5.27 29.51 6.22
N THR A 65 4.57 30.49 6.78
CA THR A 65 3.55 30.27 7.81
C THR A 65 2.17 30.56 7.21
N SER A 66 1.23 29.67 7.43
CA SER A 66 -0.16 29.78 6.99
C SER A 66 -1.10 29.77 8.19
N ASP A 67 -2.28 30.34 8.04
CA ASP A 67 -3.35 30.26 9.05
C ASP A 67 -4.08 28.91 9.02
N TYR A 68 -3.83 28.10 8.01
CA TYR A 68 -4.43 26.77 7.80
C TYR A 68 -3.39 25.73 7.38
N TYR A 69 -3.76 24.47 7.49
CA TYR A 69 -2.96 23.37 7.04
C TYR A 69 -2.99 23.26 5.52
N ILE A 70 -1.85 23.02 4.91
CA ILE A 70 -1.70 22.82 3.48
C ILE A 70 -1.49 21.35 3.21
N THR A 71 -2.32 20.77 2.34
CA THR A 71 -2.14 19.39 1.93
C THR A 71 -1.11 19.31 0.81
N PHE A 72 -0.22 18.32 0.92
CA PHE A 72 0.67 17.92 -0.16
C PHE A 72 0.41 16.46 -0.53
N ASP A 73 0.71 16.14 -1.77
CA ASP A 73 0.60 14.82 -2.35
C ASP A 73 1.97 14.35 -2.86
N LEU A 74 2.28 13.08 -2.71
CA LEU A 74 3.40 12.42 -3.38
C LEU A 74 2.87 11.53 -4.49
N TYR A 75 3.38 11.73 -5.71
CA TYR A 75 3.05 10.92 -6.88
C TYR A 75 4.26 10.12 -7.34
N SER A 76 4.06 8.93 -7.89
CA SER A 76 5.11 8.10 -8.48
C SER A 76 5.53 8.56 -9.88
N GLN A 77 4.77 9.46 -10.49
CA GLN A 77 5.03 10.05 -11.81
C GLN A 77 4.58 11.50 -11.80
N ASP A 78 4.98 12.27 -12.84
CA ASP A 78 4.60 13.68 -12.95
C ASP A 78 3.07 13.84 -12.93
N PRO A 79 2.51 14.58 -11.96
CA PRO A 79 1.09 14.79 -11.87
C PRO A 79 0.55 15.83 -12.86
N MET A 80 1.42 16.47 -13.64
CA MET A 80 1.02 17.46 -14.63
C MET A 80 1.04 16.87 -16.03
N LYS A 81 0.05 17.24 -16.81
CA LYS A 81 -0.03 16.91 -18.26
C LYS A 81 -0.29 18.18 -19.06
N GLU A 82 0.17 18.17 -20.30
CA GLU A 82 -0.15 19.22 -21.26
C GLU A 82 -1.52 18.97 -21.90
N GLU A 83 -2.39 19.96 -21.78
CA GLU A 83 -3.74 19.92 -22.39
C GLU A 83 -4.08 21.31 -22.94
N ASN A 84 -4.36 21.40 -24.25
CA ASN A 84 -4.68 22.65 -24.94
C ASN A 84 -3.64 23.79 -24.73
N ASP A 85 -2.36 23.47 -24.90
CA ASP A 85 -1.21 24.39 -24.69
C ASP A 85 -1.10 24.92 -23.25
N SER A 86 -1.69 24.20 -22.29
CA SER A 86 -1.64 24.55 -20.86
C SER A 86 -1.28 23.32 -20.02
N TRP A 87 -0.51 23.52 -18.95
CA TRP A 87 -0.21 22.48 -17.98
C TRP A 87 -1.35 22.38 -16.97
N VAL A 88 -1.94 21.21 -16.88
CA VAL A 88 -3.03 20.90 -15.94
C VAL A 88 -2.70 19.67 -15.12
N LYS A 89 -3.28 19.59 -13.94
CA LYS A 89 -3.17 18.38 -13.11
C LYS A 89 -3.89 17.23 -13.79
N ASP A 90 -3.27 16.07 -13.83
CA ASP A 90 -3.89 14.84 -14.32
C ASP A 90 -4.75 14.20 -13.23
N GLU A 91 -6.04 14.45 -13.28
CA GLU A 91 -7.01 13.92 -12.32
C GLU A 91 -7.18 12.39 -12.38
N SER A 92 -6.60 11.72 -13.38
CA SER A 92 -6.60 10.26 -13.47
C SER A 92 -5.55 9.61 -12.57
N LEU A 93 -4.56 10.37 -12.10
CA LEU A 93 -3.50 9.89 -11.23
C LEU A 93 -3.92 9.96 -9.76
N SER A 94 -3.60 8.90 -9.04
CA SER A 94 -3.75 8.86 -7.58
C SER A 94 -2.41 9.05 -6.90
N PRO A 95 -2.32 9.86 -5.84
CA PRO A 95 -1.10 9.99 -5.06
C PRO A 95 -0.78 8.68 -4.33
N VAL A 96 0.50 8.38 -4.18
CA VAL A 96 0.98 7.26 -3.34
C VAL A 96 0.90 7.61 -1.86
N TYR A 97 0.90 8.90 -1.54
CA TYR A 97 0.75 9.41 -0.19
C TYR A 97 0.21 10.84 -0.19
N SER A 98 -0.62 11.19 0.81
CA SER A 98 -1.13 12.55 1.04
C SER A 98 -1.10 12.87 2.52
N ALA A 99 -0.69 14.08 2.87
CA ALA A 99 -0.71 14.56 4.24
C ALA A 99 -0.84 16.08 4.34
N PRO A 100 -1.39 16.60 5.44
CA PRO A 100 -1.34 18.01 5.74
C PRO A 100 0.02 18.39 6.37
N THR A 101 0.49 19.60 6.07
CA THR A 101 1.57 20.25 6.82
C THR A 101 1.03 20.80 8.14
N ASP A 102 1.94 21.25 9.01
CA ASP A 102 1.57 22.15 10.10
C ASP A 102 1.33 23.59 9.58
N LYS A 103 0.93 24.49 10.48
CA LYS A 103 0.73 25.93 10.15
C LYS A 103 2.02 26.67 9.80
N LYS A 104 3.17 26.04 9.94
CA LYS A 104 4.46 26.57 9.52
C LYS A 104 4.89 26.02 8.15
N GLY A 105 3.97 25.34 7.45
CA GLY A 105 4.24 24.73 6.15
C GLY A 105 5.18 23.54 6.22
N ARG A 106 5.27 22.86 7.36
CA ARG A 106 6.22 21.77 7.61
C ARG A 106 5.53 20.44 7.82
N TYR A 107 6.17 19.40 7.34
CA TYR A 107 5.81 18.01 7.62
C TYR A 107 7.08 17.20 7.89
N SER A 108 7.02 16.31 8.89
CA SER A 108 8.04 15.30 9.12
C SER A 108 7.36 14.02 9.60
N GLY A 109 7.58 12.93 8.89
CA GLY A 109 6.97 11.64 9.20
C GLY A 109 7.61 10.50 8.44
N THR A 110 7.27 9.27 8.81
CA THR A 110 7.65 8.06 8.07
C THR A 110 6.42 7.53 7.35
N VAL A 111 6.56 7.24 6.07
CA VAL A 111 5.50 6.76 5.19
C VAL A 111 5.89 5.44 4.55
N GLU A 112 4.92 4.64 4.21
CA GLU A 112 5.12 3.41 3.44
C GLU A 112 4.75 3.67 1.99
N ILE A 113 5.68 3.41 1.08
CA ILE A 113 5.47 3.51 -0.36
C ILE A 113 6.01 2.25 -1.05
N PRO A 114 5.54 1.91 -2.27
CA PRO A 114 6.07 0.77 -3.02
C PRO A 114 7.60 0.81 -3.16
N SER A 115 8.25 -0.34 -2.99
CA SER A 115 9.72 -0.43 -2.92
C SER A 115 10.40 -0.25 -4.27
N ASP A 116 9.67 -0.33 -5.37
CA ASP A 116 10.13 -0.05 -6.74
C ASP A 116 10.17 1.46 -7.06
N ILE A 117 9.56 2.30 -6.22
CA ILE A 117 9.59 3.74 -6.39
C ILE A 117 10.89 4.30 -5.82
N THR A 118 11.71 4.92 -6.68
CA THR A 118 12.98 5.57 -6.32
C THR A 118 12.91 7.09 -6.42
N GLU A 119 11.89 7.60 -7.10
CA GLU A 119 11.65 9.03 -7.28
C GLU A 119 10.17 9.31 -7.06
N VAL A 120 9.86 10.46 -6.51
CA VAL A 120 8.49 10.94 -6.30
C VAL A 120 8.35 12.39 -6.75
N TRP A 121 7.13 12.77 -7.05
CA TRP A 121 6.75 14.14 -7.35
C TRP A 121 5.95 14.71 -6.18
N LEU A 122 6.50 15.74 -5.53
CA LEU A 122 5.82 16.49 -4.49
C LEU A 122 4.91 17.53 -5.14
N TYR A 123 3.62 17.46 -4.87
CA TYR A 123 2.61 18.35 -5.42
C TYR A 123 1.78 19.00 -4.31
N THR A 124 1.41 20.24 -4.51
CA THR A 124 0.42 20.97 -3.71
C THR A 124 -0.30 22.01 -4.56
N ASP A 125 -1.55 22.25 -4.28
CA ASP A 125 -2.36 23.32 -4.93
C ASP A 125 -2.12 24.70 -4.32
N TYR A 126 -1.26 24.83 -3.31
CA TYR A 126 -1.00 26.08 -2.65
C TYR A 126 -0.19 27.03 -3.54
N LEU A 127 -0.76 28.21 -3.85
CA LEU A 127 -0.19 29.18 -4.78
C LEU A 127 1.16 29.76 -4.37
N GLY A 128 1.55 29.67 -3.11
CA GLY A 128 2.84 30.13 -2.61
C GLY A 128 3.96 29.08 -2.69
N ALA A 129 3.62 27.86 -3.06
CA ALA A 129 4.59 26.76 -3.15
C ALA A 129 5.08 26.55 -4.59
N ILE A 130 6.33 26.11 -4.73
CA ILE A 130 6.84 25.55 -5.99
C ILE A 130 6.26 24.14 -6.11
N SER A 131 5.50 23.88 -7.16
CA SER A 131 4.76 22.63 -7.35
C SER A 131 4.50 22.40 -8.85
N PRO A 132 4.68 21.17 -9.38
CA PRO A 132 5.27 20.01 -8.70
C PRO A 132 6.80 20.07 -8.61
N VAL A 133 7.38 19.29 -7.69
CA VAL A 133 8.83 19.13 -7.53
C VAL A 133 9.20 17.66 -7.56
N LYS A 134 10.13 17.29 -8.43
CA LYS A 134 10.68 15.95 -8.50
C LYS A 134 11.74 15.74 -7.42
N LEU A 135 11.59 14.70 -6.61
CA LEU A 135 12.48 14.36 -5.50
C LEU A 135 12.94 12.90 -5.62
N THR A 136 14.21 12.65 -5.30
CA THR A 136 14.77 11.30 -5.27
C THR A 136 14.76 10.77 -3.84
N ILE A 137 14.42 9.50 -3.69
CA ILE A 137 14.54 8.80 -2.41
C ILE A 137 16.00 8.40 -2.23
N SER A 138 16.65 8.97 -1.23
CA SER A 138 18.05 8.68 -0.90
C SER A 138 18.15 8.13 0.51
N ASN A 139 18.72 6.92 0.66
CA ASN A 139 18.90 6.26 1.95
C ASN A 139 17.60 6.17 2.78
N GLY A 140 16.46 5.94 2.10
CA GLY A 140 15.15 5.86 2.76
C GLY A 140 14.64 7.23 3.25
N GLU A 141 15.07 8.33 2.66
CA GLU A 141 14.64 9.68 3.03
C GLU A 141 14.34 10.53 1.79
N ILE A 142 13.32 11.35 1.91
CA ILE A 142 12.96 12.44 1.01
C ILE A 142 13.05 13.74 1.81
N SER A 143 13.72 14.72 1.29
CA SER A 143 13.82 16.04 1.93
C SER A 143 13.57 17.14 0.90
N TYR A 144 12.68 18.06 1.22
CA TYR A 144 12.38 19.24 0.43
C TYR A 144 12.37 20.48 1.33
N ASN A 145 13.06 21.52 0.87
CA ASN A 145 13.07 22.83 1.51
C ASN A 145 12.99 23.90 0.42
N GLN A 146 11.95 24.74 0.48
CA GLN A 146 11.71 25.78 -0.50
C GLN A 146 12.49 27.09 -0.20
N SER A 147 13.05 27.26 1.02
CA SER A 147 13.78 28.47 1.46
C SER A 147 15.14 28.62 0.81
#